data_ed9e9498decac1423de9e9b56f3159c2
#
_entry.id   ed9e9498decac1423de9e9b56f3159c2
#
_cell.length_a   1.000
_cell.length_b   1.000
_cell.length_c   1.000
_cell.angle_alpha   90.00
_cell.angle_beta   90.00
_cell.angle_gamma   90.00
#
_symmetry.space_group_name_H-M   'P 1'
#
loop_
_entity.id
_entity.type
_entity.pdbx_description
1 polymer ?
#
loop_
_entity_poly.entity_id
_entity_poly.type
_entity_poly.pdbx_seq_one_letter_code
_entity_poly.pdbx_strand_id
1 'polypeptide(L)'
;MNTREFMDAYQGLEHRLYAFAMKLTRNSADADDLMQETAVRAYSNRDKFQMGTNFKSWTTTIMRNTFINRYRMQRRRNLVDGPLEEHTYAIENTTVSNGSESVIMMEELRKILDQIKPKYRIPFLMHYQGYEYQEIAQEMNIPIGTVKSRLY
;
A
#
# COMPACT_ATOMS: atom_id res chain seq x y z
N MET A 1 -23.71 -6.08 6.92
CA MET A 1 -23.79 -5.16 5.75
C MET A 1 -24.26 -5.95 4.54
N ASN A 2 -25.32 -5.47 3.90
CA ASN A 2 -25.81 -6.13 2.68
C ASN A 2 -25.03 -5.60 1.45
N THR A 3 -25.27 -6.20 0.30
CA THR A 3 -24.56 -5.85 -0.94
C THR A 3 -24.72 -4.38 -1.31
N ARG A 4 -25.94 -3.86 -1.20
CA ARG A 4 -26.23 -2.48 -1.57
C ARG A 4 -25.52 -1.49 -0.63
N GLU A 5 -25.61 -1.75 0.66
CA GLU A 5 -24.91 -0.92 1.65
C GLU A 5 -23.41 -0.91 1.43
N PHE A 6 -22.84 -2.08 1.12
CA PHE A 6 -21.42 -2.19 0.81
C PHE A 6 -21.06 -1.39 -0.44
N MET A 7 -21.83 -1.55 -1.52
CA MET A 7 -21.54 -0.85 -2.76
C MET A 7 -21.59 0.67 -2.59
N ASP A 8 -22.59 1.17 -1.87
CA ASP A 8 -22.70 2.60 -1.62
C ASP A 8 -21.53 3.13 -0.80
N ALA A 9 -21.16 2.42 0.25
CA ALA A 9 -20.05 2.81 1.10
C ALA A 9 -18.71 2.74 0.35
N TYR A 10 -18.51 1.69 -0.43
CA TYR A 10 -17.28 1.48 -1.18
C TYR A 10 -17.10 2.54 -2.28
N GLN A 11 -18.15 2.86 -3.01
CA GLN A 11 -18.09 3.88 -4.06
C GLN A 11 -17.68 5.24 -3.50
N GLY A 12 -18.12 5.57 -2.30
CA GLY A 12 -17.72 6.81 -1.64
C GLY A 12 -16.24 6.86 -1.28
N LEU A 13 -15.57 5.71 -1.24
CA LEU A 13 -14.16 5.60 -0.83
C LEU A 13 -13.20 5.30 -1.99
N GLU A 14 -13.71 4.92 -3.17
CA GLU A 14 -12.87 4.46 -4.28
C GLU A 14 -11.71 5.39 -4.58
N HIS A 15 -11.98 6.68 -4.63
CA HIS A 15 -10.98 7.68 -4.96
C HIS A 15 -9.83 7.71 -3.95
N ARG A 16 -10.18 7.68 -2.67
CA ARG A 16 -9.20 7.70 -1.58
C ARG A 16 -8.42 6.39 -1.51
N LEU A 17 -9.10 5.27 -1.73
CA LEU A 17 -8.44 3.97 -1.75
C LEU A 17 -7.47 3.86 -2.91
N TYR A 18 -7.83 4.36 -4.08
CA TYR A 18 -6.94 4.36 -5.23
C TYR A 18 -5.69 5.20 -4.96
N ALA A 19 -5.86 6.39 -4.37
CA ALA A 19 -4.74 7.23 -3.99
C ALA A 19 -3.80 6.50 -3.02
N PHE A 20 -4.37 5.77 -2.05
CA PHE A 20 -3.60 4.98 -1.11
C PHE A 20 -2.89 3.81 -1.80
N ALA A 21 -3.58 3.12 -2.70
CA ALA A 21 -3.00 2.04 -3.50
C ALA A 21 -1.81 2.54 -4.32
N MET A 22 -1.93 3.71 -4.92
CA MET A 22 -0.83 4.33 -5.67
C MET A 22 0.37 4.65 -4.77
N LYS A 23 0.13 5.12 -3.56
CA LYS A 23 1.20 5.38 -2.60
C LYS A 23 1.94 4.09 -2.21
N LEU A 24 1.22 3.00 -2.08
CA LEU A 24 1.80 1.72 -1.71
C LEU A 24 2.57 1.07 -2.86
N THR A 25 1.98 1.03 -4.04
CA THR A 25 2.52 0.27 -5.17
C THR A 25 3.45 1.07 -6.06
N ARG A 26 3.22 2.37 -6.18
CA ARG A 26 3.96 3.29 -7.05
C ARG A 26 3.88 2.92 -8.53
N ASN A 27 2.88 2.16 -8.90
CA ASN A 27 2.66 1.66 -10.26
C ASN A 27 1.16 1.55 -10.49
N SER A 28 0.65 2.10 -11.58
CA SER A 28 -0.79 2.15 -11.83
C SER A 28 -1.40 0.76 -12.06
N ALA A 29 -0.68 -0.12 -12.74
CA ALA A 29 -1.16 -1.49 -12.97
C ALA A 29 -1.27 -2.26 -11.65
N ASP A 30 -0.25 -2.15 -10.79
CA ASP A 30 -0.27 -2.78 -9.48
C ASP A 30 -1.31 -2.17 -8.57
N ALA A 31 -1.53 -0.85 -8.66
CA ALA A 31 -2.58 -0.17 -7.90
C ALA A 31 -3.96 -0.67 -8.30
N ASP A 32 -4.22 -0.84 -9.60
CA ASP A 32 -5.48 -1.37 -10.10
C ASP A 32 -5.72 -2.79 -9.57
N ASP A 33 -4.72 -3.64 -9.63
CA ASP A 33 -4.79 -5.01 -9.11
C ASP A 33 -5.05 -5.01 -7.60
N LEU A 34 -4.37 -4.14 -6.87
CA LEU A 34 -4.57 -4.01 -5.43
C LEU A 34 -5.98 -3.54 -5.10
N MET A 35 -6.51 -2.58 -5.86
CA MET A 35 -7.89 -2.12 -5.71
C MET A 35 -8.89 -3.26 -5.91
N GLN A 36 -8.72 -4.03 -6.97
CA GLN A 36 -9.61 -5.15 -7.27
C GLN A 36 -9.58 -6.19 -6.16
N GLU A 37 -8.40 -6.59 -5.72
CA GLU A 37 -8.27 -7.59 -4.68
C GLU A 37 -8.82 -7.08 -3.34
N THR A 38 -8.59 -5.82 -3.02
CA THR A 38 -9.15 -5.19 -1.82
C THR A 38 -10.68 -5.21 -1.86
N ALA A 39 -11.25 -4.86 -3.00
CA ALA A 39 -12.71 -4.87 -3.18
C ALA A 39 -13.28 -6.27 -2.96
N VAL A 40 -12.66 -7.29 -3.54
CA VAL A 40 -13.11 -8.68 -3.39
C VAL A 40 -13.01 -9.13 -1.93
N ARG A 41 -11.89 -8.84 -1.27
CA ARG A 41 -11.70 -9.24 0.13
C ARG A 41 -12.64 -8.51 1.07
N ALA A 42 -12.83 -7.21 0.85
CA ALA A 42 -13.75 -6.42 1.66
C ALA A 42 -15.19 -6.92 1.48
N TYR A 43 -15.59 -7.17 0.26
CA TYR A 43 -16.93 -7.69 -0.02
C TYR A 43 -17.15 -9.06 0.60
N SER A 44 -16.17 -9.96 0.45
CA SER A 44 -16.25 -11.32 1.02
C SER A 44 -16.33 -11.31 2.55
N ASN A 45 -15.76 -10.30 3.18
CA ASN A 45 -15.74 -10.16 4.65
C ASN A 45 -16.70 -9.09 5.15
N ARG A 46 -17.64 -8.64 4.32
CA ARG A 46 -18.54 -7.55 4.69
C ARG A 46 -19.38 -7.85 5.94
N ASP A 47 -19.65 -9.12 6.18
CA ASP A 47 -20.40 -9.55 7.37
C ASP A 47 -19.60 -9.40 8.66
N LYS A 48 -18.28 -9.33 8.55
CA LYS A 48 -17.39 -9.13 9.71
C LYS A 48 -17.25 -7.65 10.07
N PHE A 49 -17.67 -6.75 9.18
CA PHE A 49 -17.64 -5.33 9.47
C PHE A 49 -18.77 -4.99 10.45
N GLN A 50 -18.42 -4.28 11.51
CA GLN A 50 -19.41 -3.82 12.49
C GLN A 50 -19.99 -2.48 12.07
N MET A 51 -21.30 -2.46 11.84
CA MET A 51 -22.02 -1.22 11.49
C MET A 51 -21.83 -0.18 12.59
N GLY A 52 -21.63 1.06 12.17
CA GLY A 52 -21.37 2.17 13.09
C GLY A 52 -19.91 2.41 13.40
N THR A 53 -19.01 1.53 12.94
CA THR A 53 -17.57 1.77 13.03
C THR A 53 -17.06 2.39 11.72
N ASN A 54 -15.77 2.74 11.68
CA ASN A 54 -15.20 3.46 10.55
C ASN A 54 -14.92 2.50 9.38
N PHE A 55 -15.78 2.51 8.38
CA PHE A 55 -15.64 1.69 7.18
C PHE A 55 -14.35 2.00 6.40
N LYS A 56 -13.97 3.27 6.34
CA LYS A 56 -12.74 3.69 5.66
C LYS A 56 -11.50 3.04 6.30
N SER A 57 -11.41 3.10 7.62
CA SER A 57 -10.28 2.47 8.33
C SER A 57 -10.25 0.97 8.14
N TRP A 58 -11.41 0.34 8.19
CA TRP A 58 -11.53 -1.10 8.00
C TRP A 58 -11.06 -1.52 6.61
N THR A 59 -11.53 -0.82 5.58
CA THR A 59 -11.17 -1.11 4.19
C THR A 59 -9.70 -0.81 3.91
N THR A 60 -9.20 0.30 4.44
CA THR A 60 -7.78 0.68 4.31
C THR A 60 -6.87 -0.36 4.95
N THR A 61 -7.28 -0.93 6.08
CA THR A 61 -6.54 -2.00 6.74
C THR A 61 -6.47 -3.24 5.86
N ILE A 62 -7.58 -3.61 5.22
CA ILE A 62 -7.62 -4.74 4.29
C ILE A 62 -6.64 -4.51 3.12
N MET A 63 -6.67 -3.33 2.54
CA MET A 63 -5.77 -2.98 1.43
C MET A 63 -4.30 -3.08 1.85
N ARG A 64 -3.97 -2.52 2.99
CA ARG A 64 -2.62 -2.52 3.53
C ARG A 64 -2.12 -3.94 3.79
N ASN A 65 -2.95 -4.77 4.41
CA ASN A 65 -2.60 -6.16 4.70
C ASN A 65 -2.44 -6.98 3.42
N THR A 66 -3.29 -6.74 2.43
CA THR A 66 -3.19 -7.37 1.12
C THR A 66 -1.88 -7.03 0.43
N PHE A 67 -1.51 -5.76 0.46
CA PHE A 67 -0.26 -5.29 -0.13
C PHE A 67 0.95 -5.93 0.56
N ILE A 68 0.96 -5.99 1.88
CA ILE A 68 2.06 -6.57 2.63
C ILE A 68 2.20 -8.07 2.33
N ASN A 69 1.08 -8.77 2.22
CA ASN A 69 1.10 -10.19 1.85
C ASN A 69 1.69 -10.39 0.46
N ARG A 70 1.34 -9.55 -0.50
CA ARG A 70 1.92 -9.59 -1.84
C ARG A 70 3.42 -9.34 -1.80
N TYR A 71 3.85 -8.36 -1.03
CA TYR A 71 5.26 -8.04 -0.87
C TYR A 71 6.04 -9.22 -0.32
N ARG A 72 5.50 -9.91 0.69
CA ARG A 72 6.14 -11.12 1.25
C ARG A 72 6.26 -12.22 0.22
N MET A 73 5.23 -12.43 -0.58
CA MET A 73 5.25 -13.45 -1.63
C MET A 73 6.29 -13.12 -2.69
N GLN A 74 6.36 -11.89 -3.12
CA GLN A 74 7.38 -11.46 -4.09
C GLN A 74 8.78 -11.60 -3.53
N ARG A 75 8.97 -11.26 -2.26
CA ARG A 75 10.25 -11.42 -1.58
C ARG A 75 10.67 -12.88 -1.53
N ARG A 76 9.74 -13.80 -1.28
CA ARG A 76 10.02 -15.24 -1.30
C ARG A 76 10.42 -15.70 -2.69
N ARG A 77 9.73 -15.24 -3.72
CA ARG A 77 10.09 -15.55 -5.11
C ARG A 77 11.47 -15.04 -5.45
N ASN A 78 11.79 -13.82 -5.07
CA ASN A 78 13.09 -13.23 -5.36
C ASN A 78 14.23 -13.95 -4.64
N LEU A 79 13.98 -14.52 -3.47
CA LEU A 79 14.95 -15.35 -2.77
C LEU A 79 15.20 -16.68 -3.50
N VAL A 80 14.18 -17.17 -4.19
CA VAL A 80 14.27 -18.43 -4.97
C VAL A 80 14.82 -18.18 -6.37
N ASP A 81 14.43 -17.07 -7.01
CA ASP A 81 14.72 -16.77 -8.41
C ASP A 81 15.84 -15.74 -8.62
N GLY A 82 16.37 -15.16 -7.54
CA GLY A 82 17.40 -14.11 -7.61
C GLY A 82 16.82 -12.70 -7.68
N PRO A 83 17.67 -11.68 -7.41
CA PRO A 83 17.21 -10.30 -7.22
C PRO A 83 17.07 -9.55 -8.55
N LEU A 84 16.25 -10.00 -9.44
CA LEU A 84 16.20 -9.44 -10.80
C LEU A 84 15.23 -8.27 -10.98
N GLU A 85 14.36 -7.99 -10.01
CA GLU A 85 13.23 -7.11 -10.27
C GLU A 85 13.26 -5.78 -9.53
N GLU A 86 14.29 -5.52 -8.76
CA GLU A 86 14.40 -4.24 -8.07
C GLU A 86 14.60 -3.05 -9.02
N HIS A 87 14.94 -3.32 -10.28
CA HIS A 87 15.26 -2.27 -11.25
C HIS A 87 14.12 -1.84 -12.14
N THR A 88 13.04 -2.60 -12.20
CA THR A 88 11.93 -2.29 -13.11
C THR A 88 10.98 -1.21 -12.63
N TYR A 89 11.04 -0.86 -11.37
CA TYR A 89 10.14 0.16 -10.81
C TYR A 89 10.53 1.59 -11.16
N ALA A 90 11.76 1.82 -11.57
CA ALA A 90 12.26 3.17 -11.78
C ALA A 90 11.86 3.78 -13.12
N ILE A 91 11.33 2.98 -14.05
CA ILE A 91 11.22 3.39 -15.46
C ILE A 91 9.83 3.86 -15.84
N GLU A 92 8.79 3.54 -15.07
CA GLU A 92 7.42 3.71 -15.52
C GLU A 92 6.70 4.96 -15.04
N ASN A 93 7.34 5.82 -14.26
CA ASN A 93 6.64 6.96 -13.65
C ASN A 93 7.11 8.30 -14.15
N THR A 94 6.86 8.56 -15.43
CA THR A 94 6.87 9.93 -15.91
C THR A 94 5.44 10.44 -15.95
N THR A 95 4.99 11.00 -14.85
CA THR A 95 3.75 11.77 -14.86
C THR A 95 4.06 13.23 -15.02
N VAL A 96 3.41 13.84 -15.98
CA VAL A 96 3.52 15.27 -16.26
C VAL A 96 2.73 16.00 -15.20
N SER A 97 3.41 16.82 -14.42
CA SER A 97 2.73 17.65 -13.44
C SER A 97 2.41 19.01 -14.01
N ASN A 98 1.23 19.50 -13.72
CA ASN A 98 0.79 20.84 -14.04
C ASN A 98 0.82 21.73 -12.79
N GLY A 99 1.90 22.36 -12.59
CA GLY A 99 2.10 23.63 -12.18
C GLY A 99 1.79 24.32 -10.90
N SER A 100 1.57 23.80 -9.69
CA SER A 100 1.78 24.56 -8.46
C SER A 100 3.02 24.08 -7.71
N GLU A 101 3.66 24.95 -6.94
CA GLU A 101 4.85 24.60 -6.17
C GLU A 101 4.62 23.37 -5.26
N SER A 102 3.43 23.23 -4.69
CA SER A 102 3.09 22.10 -3.84
C SER A 102 3.02 20.79 -4.63
N VAL A 103 2.60 20.83 -5.89
CA VAL A 103 2.57 19.66 -6.77
C VAL A 103 3.99 19.27 -7.16
N ILE A 104 4.87 20.25 -7.42
CA ILE A 104 6.29 20.00 -7.72
C ILE A 104 6.99 19.38 -6.52
N MET A 105 6.74 19.86 -5.31
CA MET A 105 7.30 19.27 -4.09
C MET A 105 6.81 17.86 -3.85
N MET A 106 5.53 17.59 -4.11
CA MET A 106 4.96 16.25 -3.98
C MET A 106 5.56 15.29 -4.99
N GLU A 107 5.85 15.77 -6.20
CA GLU A 107 6.49 14.95 -7.23
C GLU A 107 7.95 14.65 -6.92
N GLU A 108 8.67 15.63 -6.38
CA GLU A 108 10.05 15.41 -5.93
C GLU A 108 10.09 14.37 -4.81
N LEU A 109 9.16 14.48 -3.85
CA LEU A 109 9.04 13.51 -2.78
C LEU A 109 8.71 12.12 -3.35
N ARG A 110 7.80 12.07 -4.34
CA ARG A 110 7.45 10.83 -5.02
C ARG A 110 8.67 10.21 -5.70
N LYS A 111 9.47 11.00 -6.41
CA LYS A 111 10.69 10.52 -7.07
C LYS A 111 11.68 9.96 -6.06
N ILE A 112 11.84 10.62 -4.93
CA ILE A 112 12.72 10.16 -3.85
C ILE A 112 12.23 8.82 -3.31
N LEU A 113 10.92 8.70 -3.06
CA LEU A 113 10.33 7.44 -2.56
C LEU A 113 10.47 6.31 -3.58
N ASP A 114 10.35 6.61 -4.87
CA ASP A 114 10.50 5.61 -5.92
C ASP A 114 11.92 5.06 -6.02
N GLN A 115 12.92 5.84 -5.65
CA GLN A 115 14.31 5.42 -5.64
C GLN A 115 14.67 4.57 -4.43
N ILE A 116 13.84 4.58 -3.40
CA ILE A 116 14.07 3.82 -2.18
C ILE A 116 13.62 2.37 -2.42
N LYS A 117 14.49 1.44 -2.05
CA LYS A 117 14.17 0.01 -2.17
C LYS A 117 12.93 -0.34 -1.35
N PRO A 118 12.08 -1.28 -1.80
CA PRO A 118 10.88 -1.65 -1.07
C PRO A 118 11.12 -2.05 0.39
N LYS A 119 12.24 -2.68 0.70
CA LYS A 119 12.58 -3.07 2.08
C LYS A 119 12.70 -1.89 3.04
N TYR A 120 12.98 -0.70 2.53
CA TYR A 120 13.01 0.54 3.31
C TYR A 120 11.73 1.34 3.17
N ARG A 121 11.20 1.41 1.97
CA ARG A 121 10.00 2.20 1.67
C ARG A 121 8.77 1.70 2.40
N ILE A 122 8.56 0.38 2.42
CA ILE A 122 7.35 -0.19 3.00
C ILE A 122 7.29 0.03 4.51
N PRO A 123 8.36 -0.23 5.30
CA PRO A 123 8.33 0.12 6.73
C PRO A 123 8.10 1.61 6.97
N PHE A 124 8.70 2.47 6.15
CA PHE A 124 8.52 3.91 6.27
C PHE A 124 7.06 4.30 6.06
N LEU A 125 6.42 3.79 5.01
CA LEU A 125 5.01 4.08 4.74
C LEU A 125 4.10 3.56 5.84
N MET A 126 4.39 2.38 6.38
CA MET A 126 3.62 1.82 7.48
C MET A 126 3.75 2.67 8.74
N HIS A 127 4.96 3.11 9.06
CA HIS A 127 5.19 3.99 10.21
C HIS A 127 4.47 5.32 10.02
N TYR A 128 4.53 5.89 8.83
CA TYR A 128 3.82 7.12 8.49
C TYR A 128 2.31 6.97 8.65
N GLN A 129 1.77 5.78 8.39
CA GLN A 129 0.35 5.49 8.55
C GLN A 129 -0.04 5.22 10.01
N GLY A 130 0.89 5.25 10.92
CA GLY A 130 0.63 5.07 12.34
C GLY A 130 0.90 3.67 12.89
N TYR A 131 1.52 2.78 12.10
CA TYR A 131 1.91 1.47 12.62
C TYR A 131 3.06 1.60 13.59
N GLU A 132 2.96 0.85 14.69
CA GLU A 132 4.06 0.72 15.64
C GLU A 132 5.13 -0.23 15.08
N TYR A 133 6.35 -0.11 15.59
CA TYR A 133 7.47 -0.92 15.13
C TYR A 133 7.20 -2.42 15.28
N GLN A 134 6.54 -2.83 16.37
CA GLN A 134 6.18 -4.22 16.58
C GLN A 134 5.22 -4.73 15.52
N GLU A 135 4.24 -3.92 15.15
CA GLU A 135 3.28 -4.25 14.12
C GLU A 135 3.97 -4.40 12.76
N ILE A 136 4.87 -3.48 12.43
CA ILE A 136 5.65 -3.55 11.19
C ILE A 136 6.51 -4.82 11.17
N ALA A 137 7.15 -5.14 12.28
CA ALA A 137 8.00 -6.32 12.39
C ALA A 137 7.18 -7.60 12.15
N GLN A 138 5.99 -7.69 12.73
CA GLN A 138 5.11 -8.84 12.54
C GLN A 138 4.60 -8.93 11.10
N GLU A 139 4.16 -7.82 10.55
CA GLU A 139 3.59 -7.79 9.20
C GLU A 139 4.64 -8.08 8.13
N MET A 140 5.86 -7.62 8.31
CA MET A 140 6.95 -7.87 7.37
C MET A 140 7.74 -9.14 7.68
N ASN A 141 7.45 -9.80 8.79
CA ASN A 141 8.15 -11.01 9.23
C ASN A 141 9.66 -10.79 9.36
N ILE A 142 10.04 -9.71 10.05
CA ILE A 142 11.42 -9.34 10.33
C ILE A 142 11.57 -8.99 11.81
N PRO A 143 12.79 -9.04 12.36
CA PRO A 143 13.02 -8.62 13.74
C PRO A 143 12.75 -7.12 13.94
N ILE A 144 12.31 -6.74 15.13
CA ILE A 144 12.03 -5.33 15.45
C ILE A 144 13.30 -4.46 15.33
N GLY A 145 14.45 -5.00 15.64
CA GLY A 145 15.72 -4.31 15.46
C GLY A 145 15.98 -3.95 14.00
N THR A 146 15.58 -4.84 13.08
CA THR A 146 15.70 -4.60 11.65
C THR A 146 14.76 -3.49 11.20
N VAL A 147 13.53 -3.43 11.74
CA VAL A 147 12.61 -2.33 11.47
C VAL A 147 13.23 -1.00 11.87
N LYS A 148 13.78 -0.94 13.08
CA LYS A 148 14.41 0.29 13.59
C LYS A 148 15.59 0.72 12.71
N SER A 149 16.45 -0.21 12.32
CA SER A 149 17.60 0.12 11.49
C SER A 149 17.20 0.55 10.09
N ARG A 150 16.12 0.03 9.55
CA ARG A 150 15.61 0.43 8.24
C ARG A 150 14.93 1.80 8.25
N LEU A 151 14.39 2.24 9.39
CA LEU A 151 13.75 3.54 9.53
C LEU A 151 14.74 4.65 9.88
N TYR A 152 15.87 4.33 10.43
CA TYR A 152 16.96 5.25 10.72
C TYR A 152 18.11 5.02 9.75
#